data_6931d19e12214b66890b108c01cfc698
#
_entry.id   6931d19e12214b66890b108c01cfc698
#
_cell.length_a   1.000
_cell.length_b   1.000
_cell.length_c   1.000
_cell.angle_alpha   90.00
_cell.angle_beta   90.00
_cell.angle_gamma   90.00
#
_symmetry.space_group_name_H-M   'P 1'
#
loop_
_entity.id
_entity.type
_entity.pdbx_description
1 polymer ?
#
loop_
_entity_poly.entity_id
_entity_poly.type
_entity_poly.pdbx_seq_one_letter_code
_entity_poly.pdbx_strand_id
1 'polypeptide(L)'
;MAQKARRIDMSEQRNGERIWNIIERVGVCMLTTQAAGRLRARPLEARPDRKAGLIFAVTDVHSAKQDEIEVAPDVGLVVIDAKAKAYLSITARACVMRDTAKITQVWRKTDEVWWPGGPSDPNVCLLWIEPLNAELWDGPASTARTVFEFAKAWLTGEKPRLGENRKVTVAM
;
A
#
# COMPACT_ATOMS: atom_id res chain seq x y z
N MET A 1 -3.36 -37.35 -12.58
CA MET A 1 -2.42 -36.30 -12.15
C MET A 1 -3.13 -35.43 -11.13
N ALA A 2 -2.83 -35.62 -9.85
CA ALA A 2 -3.53 -34.94 -8.74
C ALA A 2 -3.01 -33.50 -8.63
N GLN A 3 -3.88 -32.55 -8.78
CA GLN A 3 -3.66 -31.12 -8.55
C GLN A 3 -3.41 -30.92 -7.04
N LYS A 4 -2.15 -30.63 -6.68
CA LYS A 4 -1.73 -30.34 -5.32
C LYS A 4 -2.31 -28.98 -4.95
N ALA A 5 -3.53 -28.97 -4.38
CA ALA A 5 -4.12 -27.80 -3.78
C ALA A 5 -3.13 -27.25 -2.74
N ARG A 6 -2.55 -26.07 -3.01
CA ARG A 6 -1.70 -25.35 -2.07
C ARG A 6 -2.59 -25.03 -0.86
N ARG A 7 -2.39 -25.73 0.26
CA ARG A 7 -2.92 -25.28 1.54
C ARG A 7 -2.29 -23.92 1.79
N ILE A 8 -3.08 -22.87 1.64
CA ILE A 8 -2.68 -21.52 2.06
C ILE A 8 -2.41 -21.64 3.57
N ASP A 9 -1.17 -21.36 3.96
CA ASP A 9 -0.82 -21.39 5.37
C ASP A 9 -1.67 -20.33 6.08
N MET A 10 -2.32 -20.71 7.18
CA MET A 10 -3.14 -19.80 8.00
C MET A 10 -2.34 -18.57 8.48
N SER A 11 -1.02 -18.65 8.50
CA SER A 11 -0.13 -17.52 8.79
C SER A 11 -0.06 -16.55 7.61
N GLU A 12 0.00 -17.02 6.38
CA GLU A 12 -0.01 -16.18 5.16
C GLU A 12 -1.35 -15.45 5.01
N GLN A 13 -2.46 -16.14 5.26
CA GLN A 13 -3.80 -15.53 5.21
C GLN A 13 -3.96 -14.42 6.26
N ARG A 14 -3.54 -14.67 7.51
CA ARG A 14 -3.58 -13.65 8.58
C ARG A 14 -2.71 -12.44 8.25
N ASN A 15 -1.57 -12.66 7.62
CA ASN A 15 -0.67 -11.58 7.23
C ASN A 15 -1.26 -10.77 6.08
N GLY A 16 -1.89 -11.40 5.10
CA GLY A 16 -2.63 -10.74 4.03
C GLY A 16 -3.75 -9.85 4.55
N GLU A 17 -4.60 -10.38 5.45
CA GLU A 17 -5.66 -9.59 6.10
C GLU A 17 -5.10 -8.39 6.87
N ARG A 18 -3.96 -8.57 7.54
CA ARG A 18 -3.30 -7.48 8.27
C ARG A 18 -2.79 -6.39 7.35
N ILE A 19 -2.21 -6.73 6.20
CA ILE A 19 -1.76 -5.77 5.19
C ILE A 19 -2.92 -4.92 4.72
N TRP A 20 -4.04 -5.53 4.32
CA TRP A 20 -5.24 -4.81 3.91
C TRP A 20 -5.79 -3.91 5.01
N ASN A 21 -5.82 -4.39 6.27
CA ASN A 21 -6.24 -3.59 7.42
C ASN A 21 -5.38 -2.34 7.62
N ILE A 22 -4.08 -2.42 7.38
CA ILE A 22 -3.17 -1.27 7.47
C ILE A 22 -3.48 -0.28 6.35
N ILE A 23 -3.63 -0.74 5.09
CA ILE A 23 -3.93 0.13 3.95
C ILE A 23 -5.25 0.88 4.18
N GLU A 24 -6.31 0.19 4.61
CA GLU A 24 -7.62 0.80 4.88
C GLU A 24 -7.58 1.81 6.02
N ARG A 25 -6.91 1.46 7.11
CA ARG A 25 -6.86 2.32 8.30
C ARG A 25 -6.07 3.60 8.07
N VAL A 26 -4.96 3.51 7.34
CA VAL A 26 -4.11 4.67 7.04
C VAL A 26 -4.71 5.50 5.93
N GLY A 27 -5.22 4.88 4.88
CA GLY A 27 -5.91 5.53 3.77
C GLY A 27 -5.02 6.37 2.84
N VAL A 28 -3.76 6.60 3.20
CA VAL A 28 -2.78 7.35 2.39
C VAL A 28 -1.51 6.52 2.25
N CYS A 29 -0.94 6.51 1.05
CA CYS A 29 0.34 5.90 0.78
C CYS A 29 1.26 6.87 0.03
N MET A 30 2.56 6.61 0.06
CA MET A 30 3.51 7.22 -0.86
C MET A 30 3.61 6.35 -2.11
N LEU A 31 3.06 6.83 -3.21
CA LEU A 31 3.23 6.20 -4.53
C LEU A 31 4.58 6.60 -5.10
N THR A 32 5.39 5.61 -5.45
CA THR A 32 6.67 5.78 -6.14
C THR A 32 6.56 5.28 -7.57
N THR A 33 6.84 6.16 -8.53
CA THR A 33 6.91 5.88 -9.97
C THR A 33 8.32 6.12 -10.49
N GLN A 34 8.60 5.65 -11.69
CA GLN A 34 9.86 5.88 -12.38
C GLN A 34 9.66 6.86 -13.55
N ALA A 35 10.50 7.89 -13.63
CA ALA A 35 10.52 8.85 -14.72
C ALA A 35 11.96 9.13 -15.18
N ALA A 36 12.27 8.86 -16.43
CA ALA A 36 13.60 9.08 -17.03
C ALA A 36 14.76 8.50 -16.15
N GLY A 37 14.58 7.27 -15.62
CA GLY A 37 15.56 6.60 -14.77
C GLY A 37 15.62 7.12 -13.33
N ARG A 38 14.73 8.03 -12.94
CA ARG A 38 14.66 8.58 -11.57
C ARG A 38 13.37 8.14 -10.88
N LEU A 39 13.45 7.87 -9.58
CA LEU A 39 12.29 7.58 -8.75
C LEU A 39 11.66 8.88 -8.25
N ARG A 40 10.33 8.92 -8.27
CA ARG A 40 9.52 10.04 -7.76
C ARG A 40 8.45 9.50 -6.82
N ALA A 41 8.47 9.95 -5.58
CA ALA A 41 7.47 9.59 -4.58
C ALA A 41 6.53 10.77 -4.30
N ARG A 42 5.23 10.48 -4.15
CA ARG A 42 4.19 11.47 -3.82
C ARG A 42 3.06 10.84 -3.02
N PRO A 43 2.36 11.62 -2.15
CA PRO A 43 1.21 11.10 -1.43
C PRO A 43 0.06 10.76 -2.39
N LEU A 44 -0.63 9.68 -2.09
CA LEU A 44 -1.79 9.18 -2.84
C LEU A 44 -2.83 8.64 -1.86
N GLU A 45 -4.10 9.02 -2.03
CA GLU A 45 -5.19 8.44 -1.26
C GLU A 45 -5.50 7.04 -1.80
N ALA A 46 -5.24 6.03 -0.98
CA ALA A 46 -5.47 4.63 -1.33
C ALA A 46 -6.92 4.22 -1.00
N ARG A 47 -7.58 3.58 -1.96
CA ARG A 47 -8.95 3.06 -1.86
C ARG A 47 -8.93 1.56 -2.15
N PRO A 48 -8.65 0.72 -1.15
CA PRO A 48 -8.52 -0.71 -1.35
C PRO A 48 -9.87 -1.37 -1.63
N ASP A 49 -9.88 -2.27 -2.60
CA ASP A 49 -10.95 -3.24 -2.87
C ASP A 49 -10.41 -4.65 -2.60
N ARG A 50 -10.59 -5.12 -1.37
CA ARG A 50 -10.07 -6.43 -0.94
C ARG A 50 -10.62 -7.59 -1.75
N LYS A 51 -11.88 -7.49 -2.20
CA LYS A 51 -12.52 -8.58 -2.94
C LYS A 51 -11.90 -8.74 -4.32
N ALA A 52 -11.52 -7.62 -4.91
CA ALA A 52 -10.84 -7.59 -6.20
C ALA A 52 -9.32 -7.77 -6.07
N GLY A 53 -8.74 -7.65 -4.86
CA GLY A 53 -7.29 -7.63 -4.66
C GLY A 53 -6.62 -6.37 -5.22
N LEU A 54 -7.34 -5.25 -5.27
CA LEU A 54 -6.91 -4.04 -5.97
C LEU A 54 -6.88 -2.82 -5.04
N ILE A 55 -6.08 -1.84 -5.41
CA ILE A 55 -6.08 -0.51 -4.79
C ILE A 55 -6.40 0.50 -5.87
N PHE A 56 -7.38 1.36 -5.61
CA PHE A 56 -7.76 2.47 -6.49
C PHE A 56 -7.29 3.80 -5.93
N ALA A 57 -7.07 4.77 -6.82
CA ALA A 57 -6.90 6.17 -6.44
C ALA A 57 -7.47 7.09 -7.51
N VAL A 58 -8.29 8.05 -7.09
CA VAL A 58 -8.79 9.10 -7.96
C VAL A 58 -7.71 10.16 -8.13
N THR A 59 -7.50 10.62 -9.36
CA THR A 59 -6.46 11.59 -9.68
C THR A 59 -6.80 12.41 -10.92
N ASP A 60 -6.01 13.46 -11.15
CA ASP A 60 -6.16 14.35 -12.30
C ASP A 60 -5.51 13.77 -13.56
N VAL A 61 -6.18 13.91 -14.71
CA VAL A 61 -5.71 13.43 -16.02
C VAL A 61 -4.44 14.14 -16.50
N HIS A 62 -4.15 15.33 -16.01
CA HIS A 62 -2.97 16.11 -16.39
C HIS A 62 -1.79 15.94 -15.43
N SER A 63 -1.87 14.97 -14.51
CA SER A 63 -0.79 14.76 -13.58
C SER A 63 0.35 13.95 -14.20
N ALA A 64 1.59 14.36 -14.00
CA ALA A 64 2.78 13.70 -14.55
C ALA A 64 2.90 12.20 -14.24
N LYS A 65 2.25 11.73 -13.17
CA LYS A 65 2.27 10.30 -12.81
C LYS A 65 1.56 9.39 -13.82
N GLN A 66 0.67 9.94 -14.65
CA GLN A 66 0.03 9.15 -15.70
C GLN A 66 1.04 8.78 -16.79
N ASP A 67 1.74 9.78 -17.33
CA ASP A 67 2.76 9.56 -18.35
C ASP A 67 3.86 8.63 -17.82
N GLU A 68 4.22 8.81 -16.53
CA GLU A 68 5.20 7.97 -15.85
C GLU A 68 4.75 6.50 -15.77
N ILE A 69 3.49 6.25 -15.42
CA ILE A 69 2.90 4.91 -15.30
C ILE A 69 2.69 4.26 -16.68
N GLU A 70 2.29 5.03 -17.68
CA GLU A 70 2.13 4.52 -19.05
C GLU A 70 3.45 4.01 -19.62
N VAL A 71 4.55 4.69 -19.30
CA VAL A 71 5.90 4.29 -19.74
C VAL A 71 6.49 3.18 -18.87
N ALA A 72 6.28 3.25 -17.54
CA ALA A 72 6.82 2.31 -16.57
C ALA A 72 5.73 1.92 -15.55
N PRO A 73 4.96 0.86 -15.82
CA PRO A 73 3.81 0.48 -15.01
C PRO A 73 4.16 -0.11 -13.65
N ASP A 74 5.40 -0.51 -13.42
CA ASP A 74 5.85 -1.03 -12.13
C ASP A 74 6.03 0.12 -11.15
N VAL A 75 5.31 0.04 -10.03
CA VAL A 75 5.25 1.09 -9.00
C VAL A 75 5.49 0.53 -7.61
N GLY A 76 5.92 1.40 -6.69
CA GLY A 76 6.03 1.10 -5.27
C GLY A 76 5.00 1.88 -4.47
N LEU A 77 4.45 1.25 -3.43
CA LEU A 77 3.61 1.91 -2.45
C LEU A 77 4.22 1.73 -1.06
N VAL A 78 4.31 2.81 -0.30
CA VAL A 78 4.74 2.77 1.10
C VAL A 78 3.60 3.29 1.97
N VAL A 79 3.19 2.49 2.96
CA VAL A 79 2.18 2.87 3.95
C VAL A 79 2.83 2.85 5.33
N ILE A 80 2.65 3.93 6.09
CA ILE A 80 3.21 4.09 7.42
C ILE A 80 2.06 4.26 8.41
N ASP A 81 1.86 3.26 9.26
CA ASP A 81 0.99 3.37 10.41
C ASP A 81 1.81 3.76 11.66
N ALA A 82 1.93 5.06 11.88
CA ALA A 82 2.73 5.58 12.99
C ALA A 82 2.16 5.17 14.35
N LYS A 83 0.83 5.00 14.48
CA LYS A 83 0.17 4.59 15.73
C LYS A 83 0.47 3.13 16.07
N ALA A 84 0.41 2.26 15.08
CA ALA A 84 0.71 0.85 15.25
C ALA A 84 2.21 0.54 15.11
N LYS A 85 3.03 1.53 14.76
CA LYS A 85 4.47 1.36 14.43
C LYS A 85 4.68 0.29 13.36
N ALA A 86 3.80 0.24 12.38
CA ALA A 86 3.86 -0.69 11.27
C ALA A 86 4.25 0.04 9.98
N TYR A 87 5.14 -0.56 9.22
CA TYR A 87 5.63 -0.04 7.94
C TYR A 87 5.38 -1.08 6.88
N LEU A 88 4.77 -0.65 5.77
CA LEU A 88 4.40 -1.54 4.68
C LEU A 88 5.02 -1.03 3.37
N SER A 89 5.73 -1.90 2.68
CA SER A 89 6.21 -1.67 1.32
C SER A 89 5.55 -2.66 0.38
N ILE A 90 4.96 -2.16 -0.70
CA ILE A 90 4.23 -2.94 -1.68
C ILE A 90 4.85 -2.71 -3.05
N THR A 91 5.17 -3.78 -3.75
CA THR A 91 5.46 -3.74 -5.18
C THR A 91 4.17 -4.00 -5.93
N ALA A 92 3.85 -3.18 -6.92
CA ALA A 92 2.59 -3.25 -7.64
C ALA A 92 2.78 -2.88 -9.13
N ARG A 93 1.77 -3.21 -9.93
CA ARG A 93 1.60 -2.66 -11.28
C ARG A 93 0.44 -1.69 -11.29
N ALA A 94 0.58 -0.60 -12.01
CA ALA A 94 -0.46 0.39 -12.13
C ALA A 94 -0.81 0.66 -13.58
N CYS A 95 -2.06 1.02 -13.83
CA CYS A 95 -2.50 1.60 -15.09
C CYS A 95 -3.48 2.74 -14.84
N VAL A 96 -3.63 3.61 -15.83
CA VAL A 96 -4.56 4.73 -15.81
C VAL A 96 -5.83 4.34 -16.55
N MET A 97 -6.99 4.58 -15.94
CA MET A 97 -8.30 4.26 -16.51
C MET A 97 -9.25 5.45 -16.44
N ARG A 98 -10.13 5.54 -17.43
CA ARG A 98 -11.26 6.51 -17.47
C ARG A 98 -12.57 5.74 -17.47
N ASP A 99 -12.85 5.06 -16.37
CA ASP A 99 -14.09 4.31 -16.16
C ASP A 99 -14.96 5.10 -15.17
N THR A 100 -15.92 5.87 -15.69
CA THR A 100 -16.82 6.70 -14.88
C THR A 100 -17.64 5.85 -13.90
N ALA A 101 -18.03 4.63 -14.26
CA ALA A 101 -18.78 3.75 -13.37
C ALA A 101 -17.92 3.32 -12.17
N LYS A 102 -16.66 2.95 -12.42
CA LYS A 102 -15.73 2.61 -11.34
C LYS A 102 -15.32 3.83 -10.52
N ILE A 103 -15.10 4.98 -11.17
CA ILE A 103 -14.84 6.25 -10.47
C ILE A 103 -16.01 6.56 -9.52
N THR A 104 -17.26 6.47 -9.99
CA THR A 104 -18.46 6.69 -9.17
C THR A 104 -18.51 5.73 -7.96
N GLN A 105 -18.15 4.46 -8.16
CA GLN A 105 -18.15 3.45 -7.09
C GLN A 105 -17.16 3.79 -5.97
N VAL A 106 -15.99 4.34 -6.31
CA VAL A 106 -14.94 4.66 -5.35
C VAL A 106 -14.93 6.13 -4.93
N TRP A 107 -15.83 6.94 -5.48
CA TRP A 107 -15.94 8.38 -5.22
C TRP A 107 -16.22 8.67 -3.74
N ARG A 108 -15.58 9.71 -3.24
CA ARG A 108 -15.83 10.25 -1.90
C ARG A 108 -16.26 11.71 -2.00
N LYS A 109 -17.10 12.16 -1.08
CA LYS A 109 -17.55 13.55 -1.06
C LYS A 109 -16.40 14.55 -0.96
N THR A 110 -15.29 14.17 -0.34
CA THR A 110 -14.07 14.98 -0.26
C THR A 110 -13.40 15.23 -1.61
N ASP A 111 -13.68 14.40 -2.62
CA ASP A 111 -13.12 14.57 -3.96
C ASP A 111 -13.70 15.80 -4.68
N GLU A 112 -14.93 16.19 -4.32
CA GLU A 112 -15.60 17.36 -4.89
C GLU A 112 -14.83 18.66 -4.66
N VAL A 113 -13.95 18.70 -3.65
CA VAL A 113 -13.05 19.84 -3.41
C VAL A 113 -12.08 20.05 -4.57
N TRP A 114 -11.65 18.95 -5.20
CA TRP A 114 -10.70 18.95 -6.32
C TRP A 114 -11.41 18.94 -7.67
N TRP A 115 -12.55 18.26 -7.76
CA TRP A 115 -13.33 18.09 -8.98
C TRP A 115 -14.82 18.39 -8.70
N PRO A 116 -15.22 19.68 -8.74
CA PRO A 116 -16.61 20.07 -8.50
C PRO A 116 -17.62 19.47 -9.48
N GLY A 117 -17.15 19.04 -10.66
CA GLY A 117 -17.96 18.33 -11.67
C GLY A 117 -18.31 16.88 -11.29
N GLY A 118 -17.80 16.39 -10.14
CA GLY A 118 -18.06 15.05 -9.65
C GLY A 118 -17.36 13.93 -10.42
N PRO A 119 -17.85 12.68 -10.32
CA PRO A 119 -17.20 11.50 -10.94
C PRO A 119 -17.14 11.55 -12.47
N SER A 120 -17.95 12.41 -13.10
CA SER A 120 -18.00 12.60 -14.55
C SER A 120 -17.16 13.77 -15.05
N ASP A 121 -16.43 14.43 -14.16
CA ASP A 121 -15.53 15.52 -14.54
C ASP A 121 -14.48 15.01 -15.54
N PRO A 122 -14.29 15.69 -16.71
CA PRO A 122 -13.36 15.24 -17.74
C PRO A 122 -11.90 15.22 -17.29
N ASN A 123 -11.58 15.93 -16.22
CA ASN A 123 -10.24 15.99 -15.65
C ASN A 123 -9.97 14.84 -14.64
N VAL A 124 -10.96 14.01 -14.35
CA VAL A 124 -10.82 12.88 -13.42
C VAL A 124 -10.41 11.62 -14.16
N CYS A 125 -9.46 10.89 -13.58
CA CYS A 125 -9.16 9.52 -13.94
C CYS A 125 -8.89 8.68 -12.69
N LEU A 126 -8.78 7.38 -12.89
CA LEU A 126 -8.56 6.39 -11.87
C LEU A 126 -7.20 5.71 -12.09
N LEU A 127 -6.38 5.64 -11.06
CA LEU A 127 -5.30 4.68 -11.02
C LEU A 127 -5.86 3.34 -10.55
N TRP A 128 -5.62 2.32 -11.34
CA TRP A 128 -5.86 0.92 -11.02
C TRP A 128 -4.52 0.32 -10.65
N ILE A 129 -4.37 -0.14 -9.41
CA ILE A 129 -3.12 -0.62 -8.87
C ILE A 129 -3.32 -2.06 -8.41
N GLU A 130 -2.56 -2.97 -9.01
CA GLU A 130 -2.54 -4.39 -8.70
C GLU A 130 -1.30 -4.68 -7.83
N PRO A 131 -1.48 -4.94 -6.52
CA PRO A 131 -0.39 -5.35 -5.65
C PRO A 131 0.14 -6.73 -6.05
N LEU A 132 1.46 -6.87 -6.17
CA LEU A 132 2.12 -8.13 -6.53
C LEU A 132 2.71 -8.82 -5.30
N ASN A 133 3.35 -8.04 -4.43
CA ASN A 133 3.89 -8.52 -3.17
C ASN A 133 3.95 -7.38 -2.14
N ALA A 134 4.02 -7.77 -0.87
CA ALA A 134 4.12 -6.81 0.21
C ALA A 134 5.12 -7.30 1.28
N GLU A 135 5.86 -6.35 1.83
CA GLU A 135 6.74 -6.54 2.98
C GLU A 135 6.22 -5.71 4.15
N LEU A 136 6.00 -6.37 5.27
CA LEU A 136 5.51 -5.73 6.49
C LEU A 136 6.60 -5.77 7.57
N TRP A 137 6.94 -4.61 8.10
CA TRP A 137 7.77 -4.45 9.28
C TRP A 137 6.92 -3.98 10.45
N ASP A 138 6.92 -4.79 11.50
CA ASP A 138 6.26 -4.43 12.76
C ASP A 138 7.26 -3.84 13.73
N GLY A 139 6.99 -2.66 14.20
CA GLY A 139 7.69 -2.09 15.35
C GLY A 139 7.33 -2.86 16.63
N PRO A 140 8.12 -2.72 17.69
CA PRO A 140 7.86 -3.39 18.96
C PRO A 140 6.49 -2.99 19.51
N ALA A 141 5.70 -3.99 19.89
CA ALA A 141 4.31 -3.86 20.31
C ALA A 141 4.10 -2.95 21.54
N SER A 142 5.16 -2.67 22.32
CA SER A 142 5.08 -1.75 23.45
C SER A 142 6.38 -0.97 23.64
N THR A 143 6.25 0.30 24.00
CA THR A 143 7.38 1.18 24.38
C THR A 143 8.13 0.60 25.59
N ALA A 144 7.41 0.00 26.54
CA ALA A 144 8.00 -0.63 27.72
C ALA A 144 8.93 -1.79 27.35
N ARG A 145 8.51 -2.64 26.39
CA ARG A 145 9.36 -3.73 25.88
C ARG A 145 10.59 -3.20 25.15
N THR A 146 10.44 -2.13 24.38
CA THR A 146 11.54 -1.47 23.70
C THR A 146 12.59 -0.97 24.69
N VAL A 147 12.15 -0.23 25.71
CA VAL A 147 13.02 0.30 26.78
C VAL A 147 13.73 -0.85 27.52
N PHE A 148 13.00 -1.91 27.85
CA PHE A 148 13.55 -3.10 28.51
C PHE A 148 14.62 -3.79 27.65
N GLU A 149 14.37 -4.01 26.36
CA GLU A 149 15.30 -4.65 25.45
C GLU A 149 16.57 -3.77 25.22
N PHE A 150 16.41 -2.45 25.16
CA PHE A 150 17.57 -1.54 25.09
C PHE A 150 18.38 -1.55 26.38
N ALA A 151 17.74 -1.50 27.56
CA ALA A 151 18.43 -1.56 28.84
C ALA A 151 19.17 -2.90 28.99
N LYS A 152 18.53 -4.01 28.61
CA LYS A 152 19.16 -5.32 28.58
C LYS A 152 20.37 -5.36 27.64
N ALA A 153 20.20 -4.89 26.41
CA ALA A 153 21.28 -4.84 25.41
C ALA A 153 22.48 -4.04 25.90
N TRP A 154 22.22 -2.92 26.57
CA TRP A 154 23.28 -2.06 27.15
C TRP A 154 24.03 -2.75 28.29
N LEU A 155 23.32 -3.54 29.12
CA LEU A 155 23.93 -4.27 30.25
C LEU A 155 24.65 -5.56 29.82
N THR A 156 24.14 -6.25 28.79
CA THR A 156 24.64 -7.59 28.42
C THR A 156 25.51 -7.57 27.15
N GLY A 157 25.56 -6.48 26.40
CA GLY A 157 26.22 -6.40 25.09
C GLY A 157 25.53 -7.21 23.97
N GLU A 158 24.37 -7.83 24.25
CA GLU A 158 23.57 -8.53 23.25
C GLU A 158 22.75 -7.57 22.39
N LYS A 159 22.51 -7.93 21.13
CA LYS A 159 21.64 -7.11 20.26
C LYS A 159 20.20 -7.10 20.79
N PRO A 160 19.53 -5.92 20.87
CA PRO A 160 18.16 -5.83 21.33
C PRO A 160 17.21 -6.58 20.39
N ARG A 161 16.28 -7.36 20.93
CA ARG A 161 15.25 -8.09 20.16
C ARG A 161 14.02 -7.20 20.00
N LEU A 162 14.08 -6.22 19.11
CA LEU A 162 13.07 -5.14 18.95
C LEU A 162 11.85 -5.49 18.13
N GLY A 163 11.73 -6.68 17.61
CA GLY A 163 10.60 -7.14 16.80
C GLY A 163 11.05 -8.14 15.73
N GLU A 164 10.09 -8.89 15.23
CA GLU A 164 10.33 -9.74 14.07
C GLU A 164 10.12 -8.88 12.81
N ASN A 165 11.17 -8.65 12.03
CA ASN A 165 11.02 -8.26 10.63
C ASN A 165 10.40 -9.46 9.90
N ARG A 166 9.07 -9.52 9.86
CA ARG A 166 8.39 -10.53 9.06
C ARG A 166 8.35 -10.05 7.63
N LYS A 167 9.22 -10.60 6.83
CA LYS A 167 9.10 -10.53 5.38
C LYS A 167 7.95 -11.46 4.99
N VAL A 168 6.79 -10.90 4.75
CA VAL A 168 5.63 -11.65 4.27
C VAL A 168 5.53 -11.38 2.77
N THR A 169 5.90 -12.37 1.98
CA THR A 169 5.58 -12.38 0.56
C THR A 169 4.15 -12.92 0.44
N VAL A 170 3.18 -12.04 0.35
CA VAL A 170 1.80 -12.41 0.03
C VAL A 170 1.66 -12.26 -1.47
N ALA A 171 1.40 -13.36 -2.17
CA ALA A 171 0.82 -13.32 -3.51
C ALA A 171 -0.60 -12.78 -3.32
N MET A 172 -0.83 -11.56 -3.73
CA MET A 172 -2.10 -10.85 -3.57
C MET A 172 -2.96 -11.08 -4.81
#